data_ba10d362b225ecb98c6c89a9db2e097d
#
_entry.id   ba10d362b225ecb98c6c89a9db2e097d
#
_cell.length_a   1.000
_cell.length_b   1.000
_cell.length_c   1.000
_cell.angle_alpha   90.00
_cell.angle_beta   90.00
_cell.angle_gamma   90.00
#
_symmetry.space_group_name_H-M   'P 1'
#
loop_
_entity.id
_entity.type
_entity.pdbx_description
1 polymer ?
#
loop_
_entity_poly.entity_id
_entity_poly.type
_entity_poly.pdbx_seq_one_letter_code
_entity_poly.pdbx_strand_id
1 'polypeptide(L)'
;TSALTSASATAPLVTVDEEGGRVARLMNTVGTTKLNSMYSYRSLGTQGAYDNAQTLAHDIAAYGFNTDFAPVADVWTNKRSNAIGDRAYSDDYDEAATLVSAAVHGFRDAGVICCLKHFPGHGSTATDSHNGAATVDKTLPQLRQEDLKPFVSGIAAGADMVMVGHLTVPTMDDAPASLSHKLVTNLLRYDLGFRGVIVTDGLQMQALAQYTDGEKAVRALAAGNDMLLEISDVPGAVAAVE
;
A
#
# COMPACT_ATOMS: atom_id res chain seq x y z
N THR A 1 -18.97 5.44 -11.57
CA THR A 1 -17.74 6.26 -11.73
C THR A 1 -18.01 7.52 -12.55
N SER A 2 -18.62 7.43 -13.75
CA SER A 2 -18.90 8.60 -14.63
C SER A 2 -19.68 9.73 -13.93
N ALA A 3 -20.66 9.40 -13.08
CA ALA A 3 -21.43 10.40 -12.33
C ALA A 3 -20.58 11.14 -11.29
N LEU A 4 -19.62 10.46 -10.65
CA LEU A 4 -18.70 11.07 -9.68
C LEU A 4 -17.72 12.01 -10.39
N THR A 5 -17.17 11.59 -11.52
CA THR A 5 -16.20 12.42 -12.27
C THR A 5 -16.85 13.66 -12.89
N SER A 6 -18.12 13.58 -13.31
CA SER A 6 -18.83 14.73 -13.87
C SER A 6 -19.33 15.73 -12.80
N ALA A 7 -19.43 15.32 -11.55
CA ALA A 7 -19.92 16.18 -10.45
C ALA A 7 -18.79 16.97 -9.77
N SER A 8 -17.53 16.69 -10.06
CA SER A 8 -16.38 17.32 -9.39
C SER A 8 -15.62 18.25 -10.35
N ALA A 9 -15.25 19.44 -9.85
CA ALA A 9 -14.37 20.36 -10.57
C ALA A 9 -12.93 19.84 -10.72
N THR A 10 -12.52 18.94 -9.81
CA THR A 10 -11.24 18.22 -9.86
C THR A 10 -11.53 16.74 -10.02
N ALA A 11 -10.83 16.06 -10.93
CA ALA A 11 -11.01 14.63 -11.11
C ALA A 11 -10.77 13.86 -9.80
N PRO A 12 -11.75 13.11 -9.27
CA PRO A 12 -11.57 12.35 -8.06
C PRO A 12 -10.66 11.15 -8.29
N LEU A 13 -9.94 10.73 -7.25
CA LEU A 13 -9.33 9.41 -7.22
C LEU A 13 -10.43 8.37 -6.99
N VAL A 14 -10.58 7.46 -7.93
CA VAL A 14 -11.52 6.34 -7.85
C VAL A 14 -10.68 5.09 -7.70
N THR A 15 -10.63 4.58 -6.46
CA THR A 15 -9.65 3.59 -6.03
C THR A 15 -10.27 2.20 -5.85
N VAL A 16 -9.45 1.18 -6.01
CA VAL A 16 -9.80 -0.21 -5.75
C VAL A 16 -8.58 -0.99 -5.23
N ASP A 17 -8.83 -2.08 -4.51
CA ASP A 17 -7.84 -3.13 -4.25
C ASP A 17 -8.03 -4.24 -5.27
N GLU A 18 -7.26 -4.22 -6.34
CA GLU A 18 -7.26 -5.25 -7.37
C GLU A 18 -5.85 -5.81 -7.54
N GLU A 19 -5.45 -6.69 -6.62
CA GLU A 19 -4.09 -7.28 -6.61
C GLU A 19 -4.00 -8.53 -7.50
N GLY A 20 -5.14 -9.12 -7.84
CA GLY A 20 -5.25 -10.49 -8.33
C GLY A 20 -5.29 -11.51 -7.17
N GLY A 21 -5.41 -12.80 -7.52
CA GLY A 21 -5.50 -13.87 -6.52
C GLY A 21 -6.67 -13.66 -5.55
N ARG A 22 -6.36 -13.67 -4.25
CA ARG A 22 -7.38 -13.55 -3.19
C ARG A 22 -7.87 -12.12 -2.93
N VAL A 23 -7.13 -11.10 -3.36
CA VAL A 23 -7.52 -9.70 -3.24
C VAL A 23 -7.84 -9.17 -4.63
N ALA A 24 -9.09 -9.33 -5.03
CA ALA A 24 -9.56 -8.99 -6.36
C ALA A 24 -11.05 -8.65 -6.31
N ARG A 25 -11.36 -7.36 -6.25
CA ARG A 25 -12.75 -6.90 -6.07
C ARG A 25 -13.54 -7.01 -7.36
N LEU A 26 -12.96 -6.54 -8.48
CA LEU A 26 -13.63 -6.55 -9.78
C LEU A 26 -13.65 -7.96 -10.39
N MET A 27 -12.55 -8.69 -10.33
CA MET A 27 -12.49 -10.07 -10.80
C MET A 27 -13.59 -10.94 -10.20
N ASN A 28 -13.86 -10.77 -8.91
CA ASN A 28 -14.85 -11.57 -8.17
C ASN A 28 -16.30 -11.06 -8.31
N THR A 29 -16.50 -9.82 -8.77
CA THR A 29 -17.85 -9.21 -8.86
C THR A 29 -18.35 -9.02 -10.27
N VAL A 30 -17.51 -8.52 -11.17
CA VAL A 30 -17.88 -8.19 -12.56
C VAL A 30 -17.17 -9.05 -13.61
N GLY A 31 -16.23 -9.90 -13.21
CA GLY A 31 -15.59 -10.89 -14.07
C GLY A 31 -14.51 -10.30 -14.99
N THR A 32 -13.65 -9.44 -14.46
CA THR A 32 -12.42 -9.01 -15.16
C THR A 32 -11.48 -10.19 -15.39
N THR A 33 -10.32 -9.97 -15.97
CA THR A 33 -9.34 -11.02 -16.26
C THR A 33 -8.99 -11.79 -14.97
N LYS A 34 -9.05 -13.12 -15.04
CA LYS A 34 -8.64 -13.97 -13.91
C LYS A 34 -7.13 -13.97 -13.79
N LEU A 35 -6.63 -13.19 -12.86
CA LEU A 35 -5.22 -13.12 -12.53
C LEU A 35 -4.92 -13.90 -11.25
N ASN A 36 -3.77 -14.59 -11.25
CA ASN A 36 -3.27 -15.27 -10.07
C ASN A 36 -2.71 -14.26 -9.06
N SER A 37 -2.33 -14.76 -7.87
CA SER A 37 -1.59 -13.96 -6.89
C SER A 37 -0.26 -13.48 -7.47
N MET A 38 0.25 -12.34 -6.98
CA MET A 38 1.49 -11.73 -7.47
C MET A 38 2.69 -12.70 -7.38
N TYR A 39 2.75 -13.55 -6.35
CA TYR A 39 3.81 -14.55 -6.18
C TYR A 39 3.90 -15.53 -7.36
N SER A 40 2.80 -15.81 -8.03
CA SER A 40 2.76 -16.71 -9.18
C SER A 40 3.53 -16.17 -10.39
N TYR A 41 3.70 -14.87 -10.48
CA TYR A 41 4.43 -14.23 -11.59
C TYR A 41 5.94 -14.17 -11.37
N ARG A 42 6.42 -14.54 -10.19
CA ARG A 42 7.86 -14.58 -9.84
C ARG A 42 8.69 -15.34 -10.86
N SER A 43 8.24 -16.54 -11.26
CA SER A 43 8.93 -17.39 -12.22
C SER A 43 8.97 -16.82 -13.65
N LEU A 44 8.15 -15.83 -13.96
CA LEU A 44 8.12 -15.12 -15.25
C LEU A 44 8.99 -13.87 -15.24
N GLY A 45 9.63 -13.56 -14.11
CA GLY A 45 10.53 -12.43 -13.96
C GLY A 45 9.86 -11.07 -14.13
N THR A 46 10.65 -10.07 -14.49
CA THR A 46 10.19 -8.68 -14.63
C THR A 46 9.10 -8.50 -15.66
N GLN A 47 9.17 -9.24 -16.78
CA GLN A 47 8.13 -9.17 -17.80
C GLN A 47 6.78 -9.66 -17.26
N GLY A 48 6.79 -10.76 -16.50
CA GLY A 48 5.56 -11.27 -15.88
C GLY A 48 4.95 -10.30 -14.87
N ALA A 49 5.77 -9.62 -14.06
CA ALA A 49 5.29 -8.61 -13.12
C ALA A 49 4.74 -7.36 -13.84
N TYR A 50 5.42 -6.92 -14.90
CA TYR A 50 4.96 -5.82 -15.76
C TYR A 50 3.61 -6.15 -16.42
N ASP A 51 3.51 -7.28 -17.10
CA ASP A 51 2.30 -7.69 -17.83
C ASP A 51 1.10 -7.88 -16.90
N ASN A 52 1.34 -8.46 -15.70
CA ASN A 52 0.33 -8.60 -14.67
C ASN A 52 -0.23 -7.23 -14.24
N ALA A 53 0.66 -6.29 -13.90
CA ALA A 53 0.28 -4.95 -13.46
C ALA A 53 -0.44 -4.18 -14.58
N GLN A 54 0.03 -4.28 -15.82
CA GLN A 54 -0.61 -3.65 -16.96
C GLN A 54 -2.01 -4.20 -17.22
N THR A 55 -2.19 -5.52 -17.09
CA THR A 55 -3.51 -6.15 -17.23
C THR A 55 -4.48 -5.69 -16.14
N LEU A 56 -4.04 -5.68 -14.87
CA LEU A 56 -4.85 -5.13 -13.76
C LEU A 56 -5.27 -3.68 -14.05
N ALA A 57 -4.32 -2.84 -14.45
CA ALA A 57 -4.57 -1.44 -14.74
C ALA A 57 -5.60 -1.24 -15.87
N HIS A 58 -5.49 -1.99 -16.97
CA HIS A 58 -6.45 -1.92 -18.07
C HIS A 58 -7.83 -2.39 -17.64
N ASP A 59 -7.90 -3.47 -16.86
CA ASP A 59 -9.16 -4.01 -16.36
C ASP A 59 -9.90 -3.01 -15.47
N ILE A 60 -9.23 -2.40 -14.51
CA ILE A 60 -9.87 -1.42 -13.61
C ILE A 60 -10.24 -0.13 -14.35
N ALA A 61 -9.40 0.33 -15.29
CA ALA A 61 -9.66 1.51 -16.07
C ALA A 61 -10.92 1.36 -16.96
N ALA A 62 -11.19 0.16 -17.48
CA ALA A 62 -12.40 -0.16 -18.24
C ALA A 62 -13.69 0.05 -17.42
N TYR A 63 -13.62 -0.04 -16.09
CA TYR A 63 -14.72 0.24 -15.16
C TYR A 63 -14.69 1.66 -14.56
N GLY A 64 -13.76 2.50 -15.03
CA GLY A 64 -13.65 3.91 -14.65
C GLY A 64 -12.90 4.16 -13.33
N PHE A 65 -12.16 3.18 -12.83
CA PHE A 65 -11.17 3.38 -11.79
C PHE A 65 -9.91 3.99 -12.38
N ASN A 66 -9.24 4.85 -11.65
CA ASN A 66 -8.00 5.51 -12.08
C ASN A 66 -6.83 5.25 -11.13
N THR A 67 -7.07 4.53 -10.04
CA THR A 67 -6.09 4.26 -8.99
C THR A 67 -6.27 2.84 -8.48
N ASP A 68 -5.16 2.11 -8.34
CA ASP A 68 -5.13 0.81 -7.70
C ASP A 68 -4.26 0.86 -6.44
N PHE A 69 -4.75 0.29 -5.34
CA PHE A 69 -3.93 0.04 -4.16
C PHE A 69 -3.08 -1.23 -4.36
N ALA A 70 -2.27 -1.21 -5.40
CA ALA A 70 -1.28 -2.18 -5.83
C ALA A 70 -0.09 -1.43 -6.49
N PRO A 71 1.11 -2.04 -6.57
CA PRO A 71 1.46 -3.39 -6.17
C PRO A 71 1.78 -3.54 -4.68
N VAL A 72 1.68 -4.79 -4.17
CA VAL A 72 2.16 -5.14 -2.84
C VAL A 72 3.70 -5.17 -2.87
N ALA A 73 4.31 -4.25 -2.13
CA ALA A 73 5.76 -4.10 -1.98
C ALA A 73 6.33 -4.83 -0.75
N ASP A 74 5.47 -5.53 -0.01
CA ASP A 74 5.89 -6.40 1.08
C ASP A 74 6.65 -7.62 0.55
N VAL A 75 7.53 -8.21 1.39
CA VAL A 75 8.29 -9.41 1.04
C VAL A 75 7.88 -10.57 1.93
N TRP A 76 7.40 -11.67 1.38
CA TRP A 76 6.84 -12.80 2.12
C TRP A 76 7.91 -13.62 2.83
N THR A 77 8.56 -13.08 3.84
CA THR A 77 9.62 -13.77 4.59
C THR A 77 9.08 -14.64 5.72
N ASN A 78 7.95 -14.27 6.33
CA ASN A 78 7.30 -15.10 7.34
C ASN A 78 6.27 -16.05 6.70
N LYS A 79 6.71 -17.28 6.41
CA LYS A 79 5.86 -18.32 5.81
C LYS A 79 4.73 -18.84 6.71
N ARG A 80 4.73 -18.47 8.00
CA ARG A 80 3.65 -18.82 8.95
C ARG A 80 2.54 -17.78 8.97
N SER A 81 2.81 -16.57 8.46
CA SER A 81 1.82 -15.49 8.41
C SER A 81 1.11 -15.48 7.06
N ASN A 82 -0.22 -15.40 7.11
CA ASN A 82 -1.08 -15.24 5.93
C ASN A 82 -1.50 -13.78 5.71
N ALA A 83 -0.97 -12.82 6.48
CA ALA A 83 -1.30 -11.40 6.31
C ALA A 83 -0.98 -10.94 4.88
N ILE A 84 0.25 -11.16 4.45
CA ILE A 84 0.72 -10.89 3.10
C ILE A 84 0.69 -12.18 2.25
N GLY A 85 1.49 -13.18 2.60
CA GLY A 85 1.50 -14.44 1.87
C GLY A 85 1.84 -14.25 0.39
N ASP A 86 1.10 -14.94 -0.45
CA ASP A 86 1.24 -14.94 -1.90
C ASP A 86 0.78 -13.64 -2.60
N ARG A 87 0.30 -12.64 -1.84
CA ARG A 87 0.09 -11.28 -2.33
C ARG A 87 1.40 -10.58 -2.71
N ALA A 88 2.52 -10.93 -2.04
CA ALA A 88 3.85 -10.43 -2.38
C ALA A 88 4.36 -11.03 -3.70
N TYR A 89 5.16 -10.28 -4.44
CA TYR A 89 5.82 -10.81 -5.65
C TYR A 89 6.92 -11.82 -5.33
N SER A 90 7.59 -11.72 -4.17
CA SER A 90 8.69 -12.62 -3.80
C SER A 90 8.84 -12.78 -2.29
N ASP A 91 9.61 -13.77 -1.91
CA ASP A 91 10.11 -14.01 -0.56
C ASP A 91 11.62 -13.67 -0.41
N ASP A 92 12.21 -13.13 -1.47
CA ASP A 92 13.53 -12.54 -1.50
C ASP A 92 13.46 -11.03 -1.70
N TYR A 93 14.23 -10.27 -0.93
CA TYR A 93 14.16 -8.81 -0.90
C TYR A 93 14.64 -8.14 -2.19
N ASP A 94 15.69 -8.65 -2.82
CA ASP A 94 16.26 -8.09 -4.05
C ASP A 94 15.40 -8.45 -5.26
N GLU A 95 14.88 -9.66 -5.29
CA GLU A 95 13.94 -10.08 -6.31
C GLU A 95 12.62 -9.32 -6.20
N ALA A 96 12.05 -9.15 -4.98
CA ALA A 96 10.86 -8.34 -4.76
C ALA A 96 11.06 -6.90 -5.23
N ALA A 97 12.21 -6.28 -4.92
CA ALA A 97 12.54 -4.93 -5.38
C ALA A 97 12.52 -4.82 -6.91
N THR A 98 13.08 -5.81 -7.59
CA THR A 98 13.11 -5.87 -9.06
C THR A 98 11.71 -6.04 -9.66
N LEU A 99 10.91 -6.95 -9.11
CA LEU A 99 9.56 -7.24 -9.61
C LEU A 99 8.58 -6.10 -9.33
N VAL A 100 8.65 -5.48 -8.14
CA VAL A 100 7.83 -4.31 -7.79
C VAL A 100 8.14 -3.13 -8.71
N SER A 101 9.42 -2.88 -9.02
CA SER A 101 9.80 -1.86 -9.99
C SER A 101 9.16 -2.09 -11.36
N ALA A 102 9.18 -3.33 -11.85
CA ALA A 102 8.57 -3.69 -13.12
C ALA A 102 7.03 -3.52 -13.09
N ALA A 103 6.38 -3.89 -11.99
CA ALA A 103 4.94 -3.70 -11.83
C ALA A 103 4.56 -2.21 -11.82
N VAL A 104 5.34 -1.33 -11.16
CA VAL A 104 5.12 0.12 -11.20
C VAL A 104 5.15 0.64 -12.64
N HIS A 105 6.12 0.20 -13.45
CA HIS A 105 6.14 0.56 -14.88
C HIS A 105 4.89 0.07 -15.62
N GLY A 106 4.40 -1.15 -15.33
CA GLY A 106 3.17 -1.68 -15.94
C GLY A 106 1.94 -0.82 -15.66
N PHE A 107 1.73 -0.40 -14.41
CA PHE A 107 0.64 0.52 -14.02
C PHE A 107 0.78 1.87 -14.72
N ARG A 108 1.96 2.46 -14.69
CA ARG A 108 2.23 3.78 -15.27
C ARG A 108 2.03 3.82 -16.78
N ASP A 109 2.52 2.81 -17.50
CA ASP A 109 2.38 2.73 -18.95
C ASP A 109 0.91 2.52 -19.37
N ALA A 110 0.08 1.95 -18.48
CA ALA A 110 -1.37 1.87 -18.66
C ALA A 110 -2.12 3.14 -18.21
N GLY A 111 -1.43 4.13 -17.63
CA GLY A 111 -2.02 5.40 -17.20
C GLY A 111 -2.86 5.31 -15.91
N VAL A 112 -2.60 4.33 -15.06
CA VAL A 112 -3.27 4.13 -13.78
C VAL A 112 -2.32 4.46 -12.64
N ILE A 113 -2.81 5.21 -11.66
CA ILE A 113 -2.09 5.55 -10.43
C ILE A 113 -1.88 4.28 -9.61
N CYS A 114 -0.64 3.98 -9.25
CA CYS A 114 -0.28 2.82 -8.44
C CYS A 114 0.10 3.22 -7.01
N CYS A 115 -0.09 2.29 -6.06
CA CYS A 115 0.18 2.50 -4.65
C CYS A 115 1.00 1.36 -4.05
N LEU A 116 2.24 1.63 -3.67
CA LEU A 116 3.09 0.66 -2.96
C LEU A 116 2.55 0.43 -1.54
N LYS A 117 2.41 -0.83 -1.12
CA LYS A 117 1.89 -1.17 0.20
C LYS A 117 2.54 -2.43 0.79
N HIS A 118 2.63 -2.54 2.11
CA HIS A 118 2.22 -1.65 3.21
C HIS A 118 3.47 -1.13 3.92
N PHE A 119 3.81 0.13 3.71
CA PHE A 119 5.04 0.71 4.28
C PHE A 119 5.03 0.66 5.82
N PRO A 120 6.13 0.33 6.51
CA PRO A 120 7.49 0.07 6.01
C PRO A 120 7.80 -1.40 5.66
N GLY A 121 6.81 -2.27 5.50
CA GLY A 121 6.94 -3.67 5.12
C GLY A 121 6.28 -4.63 6.11
N HIS A 122 5.21 -5.30 5.69
CA HIS A 122 4.36 -6.19 6.52
C HIS A 122 4.76 -7.67 6.43
N GLY A 123 5.60 -8.03 5.46
CA GLY A 123 5.80 -9.45 5.10
C GLY A 123 6.54 -10.32 6.12
N SER A 124 7.21 -9.70 7.09
CA SER A 124 7.90 -10.39 8.19
C SER A 124 7.07 -10.54 9.47
N THR A 125 5.91 -9.86 9.55
CA THR A 125 5.08 -9.85 10.78
C THR A 125 4.41 -11.19 11.03
N ALA A 126 4.19 -11.51 12.32
CA ALA A 126 3.47 -12.71 12.74
C ALA A 126 1.95 -12.49 12.81
N THR A 127 1.51 -11.25 12.97
CA THR A 127 0.11 -10.86 13.15
C THR A 127 -0.36 -10.04 11.96
N ASP A 128 -1.59 -10.29 11.52
CA ASP A 128 -2.27 -9.44 10.56
C ASP A 128 -2.81 -8.19 11.26
N SER A 129 -2.47 -7.01 10.77
CA SER A 129 -2.91 -5.72 11.32
C SER A 129 -4.42 -5.50 11.26
N HIS A 130 -5.15 -6.25 10.43
CA HIS A 130 -6.61 -6.30 10.45
C HIS A 130 -7.15 -6.91 11.75
N ASN A 131 -6.39 -7.80 12.38
CA ASN A 131 -6.81 -8.56 13.57
C ASN A 131 -6.14 -8.06 14.87
N GLY A 132 -5.25 -7.10 14.80
CA GLY A 132 -4.55 -6.55 15.96
C GLY A 132 -3.21 -5.90 15.65
N ALA A 133 -2.44 -5.59 16.69
CA ALA A 133 -1.14 -4.95 16.55
C ALA A 133 -0.14 -5.89 15.84
N ALA A 134 0.46 -5.43 14.77
CA ALA A 134 1.53 -6.11 14.06
C ALA A 134 2.86 -5.39 14.32
N THR A 135 3.90 -6.15 14.66
CA THR A 135 5.21 -5.60 15.04
C THR A 135 6.29 -6.07 14.08
N VAL A 136 7.13 -5.14 13.67
CA VAL A 136 8.36 -5.38 12.90
C VAL A 136 9.54 -5.11 13.83
N ASP A 137 10.14 -6.17 14.36
CA ASP A 137 11.29 -6.08 15.28
C ASP A 137 12.60 -6.02 14.49
N LYS A 138 12.81 -4.89 13.82
CA LYS A 138 14.01 -4.62 13.02
C LYS A 138 14.51 -3.21 13.26
N THR A 139 15.83 -3.05 13.27
CA THR A 139 16.48 -1.74 13.27
C THR A 139 16.39 -1.06 11.89
N LEU A 140 16.55 0.25 11.82
CA LEU A 140 16.55 0.98 10.54
C LEU A 140 17.60 0.45 9.55
N PRO A 141 18.85 0.11 9.93
CA PRO A 141 19.79 -0.53 9.02
C PRO A 141 19.29 -1.87 8.45
N GLN A 142 18.63 -2.69 9.27
CA GLN A 142 18.02 -3.94 8.80
C GLN A 142 16.87 -3.68 7.83
N LEU A 143 15.95 -2.77 8.16
CA LEU A 143 14.86 -2.37 7.25
C LEU A 143 15.40 -1.91 5.90
N ARG A 144 16.48 -1.11 5.87
CA ARG A 144 17.11 -0.63 4.63
C ARG A 144 17.71 -1.75 3.78
N GLN A 145 18.25 -2.77 4.41
CA GLN A 145 18.83 -3.93 3.72
C GLN A 145 17.79 -4.97 3.31
N GLU A 146 16.58 -4.85 3.83
CA GLU A 146 15.51 -5.83 3.73
C GLU A 146 14.21 -5.19 3.23
N ASP A 147 13.23 -4.97 4.10
CA ASP A 147 11.85 -4.62 3.75
C ASP A 147 11.70 -3.32 2.96
N LEU A 148 12.59 -2.35 3.11
CA LEU A 148 12.54 -1.08 2.37
C LEU A 148 13.04 -1.19 0.91
N LYS A 149 13.73 -2.25 0.52
CA LYS A 149 14.26 -2.39 -0.85
C LYS A 149 13.17 -2.29 -1.92
N PRO A 150 12.02 -3.01 -1.82
CA PRO A 150 10.97 -2.89 -2.83
C PRO A 150 10.34 -1.48 -2.87
N PHE A 151 10.20 -0.82 -1.72
CA PHE A 151 9.71 0.57 -1.68
C PHE A 151 10.68 1.53 -2.36
N VAL A 152 11.97 1.44 -2.05
CA VAL A 152 13.02 2.27 -2.69
C VAL A 152 13.01 2.06 -4.21
N SER A 153 12.95 0.81 -4.66
CA SER A 153 12.92 0.45 -6.08
C SER A 153 11.64 0.95 -6.77
N GLY A 154 10.48 0.77 -6.14
CA GLY A 154 9.20 1.24 -6.66
C GLY A 154 9.11 2.78 -6.70
N ILE A 155 9.63 3.48 -5.70
CA ILE A 155 9.73 4.95 -5.69
C ILE A 155 10.63 5.43 -6.83
N ALA A 156 11.79 4.79 -7.03
CA ALA A 156 12.70 5.10 -8.13
C ALA A 156 12.08 4.82 -9.51
N ALA A 157 11.20 3.82 -9.63
CA ALA A 157 10.41 3.52 -10.83
C ALA A 157 9.27 4.54 -11.05
N GLY A 158 9.02 5.42 -10.09
CA GLY A 158 8.06 6.51 -10.17
C GLY A 158 6.66 6.15 -9.66
N ALA A 159 6.56 5.35 -8.60
CA ALA A 159 5.28 5.09 -7.93
C ALA A 159 4.62 6.41 -7.50
N ASP A 160 3.31 6.49 -7.70
CA ASP A 160 2.53 7.71 -7.46
C ASP A 160 2.12 7.84 -6.00
N MET A 161 1.83 6.70 -5.34
CA MET A 161 1.36 6.64 -3.97
C MET A 161 2.13 5.60 -3.15
N VAL A 162 2.16 5.83 -1.83
CA VAL A 162 2.60 4.84 -0.83
C VAL A 162 1.56 4.76 0.28
N MET A 163 1.09 3.56 0.54
CA MET A 163 0.19 3.28 1.67
C MET A 163 1.00 2.86 2.90
N VAL A 164 0.77 3.57 4.00
CA VAL A 164 1.43 3.30 5.28
C VAL A 164 0.56 2.39 6.14
N GLY A 165 1.06 1.21 6.45
CA GLY A 165 0.36 0.23 7.29
C GLY A 165 0.35 0.60 8.77
N HIS A 166 -0.46 -0.12 9.56
CA HIS A 166 -0.57 0.08 11.01
C HIS A 166 0.41 -0.83 11.77
N LEU A 167 1.65 -0.86 11.31
CA LEU A 167 2.74 -1.65 11.90
C LEU A 167 3.48 -0.85 12.94
N THR A 168 3.85 -1.46 14.05
CA THR A 168 4.77 -0.85 15.03
C THR A 168 6.20 -1.30 14.76
N VAL A 169 7.14 -0.36 14.75
CA VAL A 169 8.58 -0.61 14.65
C VAL A 169 9.23 -0.08 15.92
N PRO A 170 9.28 -0.87 17.02
CA PRO A 170 9.64 -0.36 18.35
C PRO A 170 11.04 0.24 18.46
N THR A 171 11.95 -0.18 17.58
CA THR A 171 13.31 0.39 17.50
C THR A 171 13.32 1.84 16.97
N MET A 172 12.22 2.29 16.38
CA MET A 172 12.07 3.63 15.79
C MET A 172 10.99 4.44 16.50
N ASP A 173 9.80 3.83 16.71
CA ASP A 173 8.66 4.49 17.35
C ASP A 173 7.70 3.45 17.95
N ASP A 174 7.11 3.78 19.10
CA ASP A 174 6.08 2.94 19.73
C ASP A 174 4.69 3.15 19.09
N ALA A 175 4.50 4.23 18.31
CA ALA A 175 3.28 4.48 17.56
C ALA A 175 3.20 3.59 16.32
N PRO A 176 1.97 3.20 15.88
CA PRO A 176 1.78 2.59 14.56
C PRO A 176 2.37 3.48 13.46
N ALA A 177 2.96 2.86 12.44
CA ALA A 177 3.70 3.57 11.39
C ALA A 177 2.86 4.68 10.72
N SER A 178 1.59 4.43 10.44
CA SER A 178 0.65 5.43 9.88
C SER A 178 0.42 6.65 10.79
N LEU A 179 0.71 6.54 12.08
CA LEU A 179 0.58 7.62 13.07
C LEU A 179 1.95 8.15 13.54
N SER A 180 3.05 7.69 12.95
CA SER A 180 4.42 8.02 13.36
C SER A 180 5.06 9.04 12.43
N HIS A 181 5.31 10.25 12.93
CA HIS A 181 6.07 11.27 12.21
C HIS A 181 7.48 10.79 11.84
N LYS A 182 8.10 9.93 12.66
CA LYS A 182 9.42 9.36 12.36
C LYS A 182 9.40 8.47 11.13
N LEU A 183 8.33 7.68 10.95
CA LEU A 183 8.22 6.76 9.81
C LEU A 183 7.65 7.45 8.57
N VAL A 184 6.59 8.25 8.70
CA VAL A 184 5.95 8.92 7.57
C VAL A 184 6.80 10.09 7.07
N THR A 185 7.07 11.07 7.92
CA THR A 185 7.75 12.28 7.50
C THR A 185 9.26 12.07 7.41
N ASN A 186 9.91 11.60 8.49
CA ASN A 186 11.38 11.57 8.48
C ASN A 186 11.90 10.47 7.57
N LEU A 187 11.39 9.23 7.67
CA LEU A 187 11.89 8.14 6.85
C LEU A 187 11.34 8.19 5.42
N LEU A 188 9.99 8.12 5.22
CA LEU A 188 9.43 7.99 3.88
C LEU A 188 9.57 9.29 3.07
N ARG A 189 9.13 10.44 3.64
CA ARG A 189 9.13 11.71 2.91
C ARG A 189 10.52 12.27 2.69
N TYR A 190 11.35 12.36 3.75
CA TYR A 190 12.65 13.02 3.65
C TYR A 190 13.79 12.08 3.32
N ASP A 191 13.92 10.98 4.02
CA ASP A 191 15.08 10.10 3.92
C ASP A 191 15.06 9.23 2.65
N LEU A 192 13.87 8.68 2.29
CA LEU A 192 13.66 7.98 1.02
C LEU A 192 13.28 8.93 -0.13
N GLY A 193 13.02 10.21 0.16
CA GLY A 193 12.76 11.25 -0.83
C GLY A 193 11.44 11.10 -1.58
N PHE A 194 10.44 10.39 -1.01
CA PHE A 194 9.16 10.20 -1.68
C PHE A 194 8.37 11.51 -1.79
N ARG A 195 7.96 11.87 -3.01
CA ARG A 195 7.27 13.12 -3.31
C ARG A 195 5.81 12.95 -3.76
N GLY A 196 5.36 11.71 -3.90
CA GLY A 196 3.97 11.37 -4.25
C GLY A 196 3.03 11.43 -3.04
N VAL A 197 1.84 10.88 -3.20
CA VAL A 197 0.80 10.88 -2.16
C VAL A 197 1.09 9.79 -1.12
N ILE A 198 1.09 10.16 0.15
CA ILE A 198 1.14 9.22 1.27
C ILE A 198 -0.27 9.04 1.82
N VAL A 199 -0.78 7.82 1.77
CA VAL A 199 -2.11 7.46 2.27
C VAL A 199 -1.96 6.48 3.44
N THR A 200 -2.85 6.58 4.44
CA THR A 200 -2.93 5.55 5.49
C THR A 200 -3.54 4.27 4.93
N ASP A 201 -3.23 3.13 5.51
CA ASP A 201 -4.10 1.96 5.44
C ASP A 201 -5.44 2.27 6.12
N GLY A 202 -6.43 1.38 6.02
CA GLY A 202 -7.78 1.59 6.54
C GLY A 202 -7.81 1.93 8.03
N LEU A 203 -8.26 3.13 8.40
CA LEU A 203 -8.29 3.60 9.79
C LEU A 203 -9.34 2.87 10.66
N GLN A 204 -10.19 2.04 10.05
CA GLN A 204 -11.13 1.18 10.77
C GLN A 204 -10.48 -0.10 11.33
N MET A 205 -9.25 -0.40 10.92
CA MET A 205 -8.56 -1.65 11.28
C MET A 205 -8.33 -1.76 12.79
N GLN A 206 -8.41 -3.00 13.29
CA GLN A 206 -8.31 -3.32 14.71
C GLN A 206 -7.00 -2.88 15.37
N ALA A 207 -5.92 -2.76 14.61
CA ALA A 207 -4.65 -2.24 15.10
C ALA A 207 -4.75 -0.81 15.68
N LEU A 208 -5.77 -0.04 15.31
CA LEU A 208 -6.02 1.33 15.79
C LEU A 208 -7.27 1.46 16.69
N ALA A 209 -7.82 0.35 17.18
CA ALA A 209 -9.09 0.34 17.94
C ALA A 209 -9.04 1.17 19.25
N GLN A 210 -7.86 1.44 19.79
CA GLN A 210 -7.69 2.27 20.99
C GLN A 210 -7.86 3.77 20.75
N TYR A 211 -7.90 4.23 19.50
CA TYR A 211 -8.05 5.64 19.14
C TYR A 211 -9.45 5.92 18.60
N THR A 212 -10.01 7.07 18.95
CA THR A 212 -11.20 7.60 18.29
C THR A 212 -10.90 8.04 16.85
N ASP A 213 -11.90 8.16 16.00
CA ASP A 213 -11.68 8.55 14.59
C ASP A 213 -11.08 9.96 14.47
N GLY A 214 -11.46 10.90 15.36
CA GLY A 214 -10.84 12.21 15.45
C GLY A 214 -9.34 12.13 15.82
N GLU A 215 -8.98 11.30 16.82
CA GLU A 215 -7.58 11.10 17.19
C GLU A 215 -6.76 10.47 16.06
N LYS A 216 -7.33 9.48 15.36
CA LYS A 216 -6.68 8.86 14.19
C LYS A 216 -6.42 9.90 13.11
N ALA A 217 -7.42 10.73 12.79
CA ALA A 217 -7.31 11.76 11.76
C ALA A 217 -6.20 12.77 12.10
N VAL A 218 -6.25 13.37 13.29
CA VAL A 218 -5.26 14.35 13.74
C VAL A 218 -3.86 13.75 13.76
N ARG A 219 -3.70 12.56 14.35
CA ARG A 219 -2.38 11.90 14.45
C ARG A 219 -1.81 11.51 13.08
N ALA A 220 -2.65 10.98 12.18
CA ALA A 220 -2.19 10.57 10.85
C ALA A 220 -1.76 11.77 10.00
N LEU A 221 -2.51 12.88 10.03
CA LEU A 221 -2.12 14.11 9.34
C LEU A 221 -0.88 14.74 9.97
N ALA A 222 -0.79 14.78 11.30
CA ALA A 222 0.40 15.27 12.00
C ALA A 222 1.64 14.38 11.75
N ALA A 223 1.45 13.10 11.48
CA ALA A 223 2.53 12.21 11.04
C ALA A 223 3.05 12.53 9.65
N GLY A 224 2.25 13.20 8.79
CA GLY A 224 2.63 13.62 7.45
C GLY A 224 1.95 12.82 6.33
N ASN A 225 0.87 12.08 6.63
CA ASN A 225 0.05 11.50 5.57
C ASN A 225 -0.74 12.60 4.84
N ASP A 226 -0.90 12.46 3.54
CA ASP A 226 -1.66 13.38 2.69
C ASP A 226 -3.13 12.99 2.60
N MET A 227 -3.43 11.69 2.76
CA MET A 227 -4.78 11.13 2.66
C MET A 227 -5.05 10.12 3.78
N LEU A 228 -6.33 10.08 4.21
CA LEU A 228 -6.84 9.15 5.21
C LEU A 228 -7.82 8.18 4.55
N LEU A 229 -7.64 6.87 4.77
CA LEU A 229 -8.47 5.85 4.17
C LEU A 229 -9.42 5.25 5.21
N GLU A 230 -10.69 5.02 4.81
CA GLU A 230 -11.69 4.30 5.61
C GLU A 230 -11.85 4.80 7.04
N ILE A 231 -12.16 6.09 7.20
CA ILE A 231 -12.56 6.65 8.49
C ILE A 231 -14.08 6.55 8.63
N SER A 232 -14.57 6.07 9.78
CA SER A 232 -16.01 5.77 9.94
C SER A 232 -16.83 7.05 10.17
N ASP A 233 -16.34 7.95 11.04
CA ASP A 233 -16.97 9.23 11.34
C ASP A 233 -16.24 10.37 10.62
N VAL A 234 -16.53 10.55 9.34
CA VAL A 234 -15.91 11.62 8.53
C VAL A 234 -16.22 13.03 9.09
N PRO A 235 -17.47 13.38 9.48
CA PRO A 235 -17.74 14.70 10.07
C PRO A 235 -16.96 14.94 11.37
N GLY A 236 -16.91 13.96 12.26
CA GLY A 236 -16.14 14.05 13.51
C GLY A 236 -14.64 14.16 13.28
N ALA A 237 -14.12 13.47 12.28
CA ALA A 237 -12.72 13.56 11.90
C ALA A 237 -12.35 14.95 11.35
N VAL A 238 -13.19 15.51 10.48
CA VAL A 238 -13.01 16.88 9.95
C VAL A 238 -13.03 17.89 11.09
N ALA A 239 -14.04 17.84 11.98
CA ALA A 239 -14.13 18.75 13.12
C ALA A 239 -12.95 18.64 14.10
N ALA A 240 -12.30 17.48 14.18
CA ALA A 240 -11.13 17.29 15.04
C ALA A 240 -9.85 17.88 14.43
N VAL A 241 -9.79 18.02 13.11
CA VAL A 241 -8.64 18.55 12.38
C VAL A 241 -8.68 20.07 12.23
N GLU A 242 -9.87 20.67 12.18
CA GLU A 242 -10.11 22.13 12.16
C GLU A 242 -9.78 22.80 13.50
#